data_b0484bda7012e397b12a98da6645cd4a
#
_entry.id   b0484bda7012e397b12a98da6645cd4a
#
_cell.length_a   1.000
_cell.length_b   1.000
_cell.length_c   1.000
_cell.angle_alpha   90.00
_cell.angle_beta   90.00
_cell.angle_gamma   90.00
#
_symmetry.space_group_name_H-M   'P 1'
#
loop_
_entity.id
_entity.type
_entity.pdbx_description
1 polymer ?
#
loop_
_entity_poly.entity_id
_entity_poly.type
_entity_poly.pdbx_seq_one_letter_code
_entity_poly.pdbx_strand_id
1 'polypeptide(L)'
;KDKSTYAREYHEIKWDDLDTNSNIDVLLVTSNVEVLDCDVALGVIEKYCKKGIEIWLMGVQVTFRKRVKEICSLNNVRCKMQDDIQFENGMIDYRNLKYSLVQQIIETPIVSVAGVVPVAQKYQIQLNLLNNFKKDGYKVVLIGTGELNELMGAYSLGDVLFCRDLPEVHRIHYFNNFLKEIEKRDKPDVIIIGIDDPLLSLSSRHPFNYGIYATELYSAFSPDISIIALMNGNY
;
A
#
# COMPACT_ATOMS: atom_id res chain seq x y z
N LYS A 1 -36.43 10.09 -0.13
CA LYS A 1 -36.23 9.64 -1.53
C LYS A 1 -35.16 10.51 -2.15
N ASP A 2 -33.92 10.25 -1.82
CA ASP A 2 -32.81 10.74 -2.61
C ASP A 2 -31.74 9.66 -2.58
N LYS A 3 -31.67 8.94 -3.67
CA LYS A 3 -30.55 8.08 -4.00
C LYS A 3 -29.40 9.03 -4.31
N SER A 4 -28.62 9.40 -3.29
CA SER A 4 -27.39 10.13 -3.50
C SER A 4 -26.44 9.24 -4.27
N THR A 5 -26.33 9.56 -5.48
CA THR A 5 -25.50 9.10 -6.56
C THR A 5 -24.01 9.25 -6.18
N TYR A 6 -23.46 8.28 -5.46
CA TYR A 6 -22.05 7.95 -5.59
C TYR A 6 -21.88 6.76 -6.55
N ALA A 7 -22.61 6.77 -7.65
CA ALA A 7 -22.21 6.03 -8.81
C ALA A 7 -21.05 6.81 -9.45
N ARG A 8 -19.80 6.55 -9.01
CA ARG A 8 -18.68 6.74 -9.92
C ARG A 8 -19.03 5.91 -11.15
N GLU A 9 -19.18 6.57 -12.28
CA GLU A 9 -19.22 5.90 -13.57
C GLU A 9 -17.87 5.19 -13.72
N TYR A 10 -17.82 3.94 -13.28
CA TYR A 10 -16.77 3.05 -13.75
C TYR A 10 -17.12 2.79 -15.20
N HIS A 11 -16.43 3.45 -16.09
CA HIS A 11 -16.41 3.00 -17.47
C HIS A 11 -15.74 1.62 -17.43
N GLU A 12 -16.51 0.55 -17.61
CA GLU A 12 -15.98 -0.75 -17.95
C GLU A 12 -15.24 -0.57 -19.28
N ILE A 13 -13.94 -0.31 -19.20
CA ILE A 13 -13.08 -0.37 -20.36
C ILE A 13 -12.95 -1.85 -20.66
N LYS A 14 -13.63 -2.32 -21.68
CA LYS A 14 -13.40 -3.66 -22.18
C LYS A 14 -11.95 -3.75 -22.60
N TRP A 15 -11.31 -4.85 -22.29
CA TRP A 15 -9.90 -5.08 -22.63
C TRP A 15 -9.60 -4.86 -24.13
N ASP A 16 -10.61 -5.06 -24.98
CA ASP A 16 -10.53 -4.82 -26.43
C ASP A 16 -10.58 -3.33 -26.80
N ASP A 17 -11.12 -2.47 -25.93
CA ASP A 17 -11.25 -1.01 -26.10
C ASP A 17 -10.06 -0.23 -25.52
N LEU A 18 -9.08 -0.90 -24.94
CA LEU A 18 -7.79 -0.31 -24.62
C LEU A 18 -7.08 0.03 -25.93
N ASP A 19 -7.63 1.04 -26.57
CA ASP A 19 -7.12 1.49 -27.86
C ASP A 19 -5.71 2.01 -27.68
N THR A 20 -4.90 1.45 -28.44
CA THR A 20 -3.47 1.48 -28.54
C THR A 20 -2.93 2.80 -29.09
N ASN A 21 -3.76 3.83 -29.21
CA ASN A 21 -3.40 5.15 -29.72
C ASN A 21 -3.02 6.17 -28.65
N SER A 22 -3.05 5.82 -27.39
CA SER A 22 -2.55 6.71 -26.32
C SER A 22 -1.03 6.62 -26.21
N ASN A 23 -0.34 7.75 -26.13
CA ASN A 23 1.06 7.83 -25.73
C ASN A 23 1.17 7.36 -24.27
N ILE A 24 1.37 6.06 -24.06
CA ILE A 24 1.55 5.44 -22.77
C ILE A 24 3.03 5.09 -22.66
N ASP A 25 3.69 5.60 -21.64
CA ASP A 25 5.09 5.27 -21.35
C ASP A 25 5.20 4.05 -20.44
N VAL A 26 4.24 3.87 -19.55
CA VAL A 26 4.23 2.82 -18.51
C VAL A 26 2.86 2.19 -18.39
N LEU A 27 2.81 0.86 -18.36
CA LEU A 27 1.65 0.09 -17.96
C LEU A 27 1.81 -0.36 -16.49
N LEU A 28 0.96 0.17 -15.60
CA LEU A 28 0.93 -0.25 -14.20
C LEU A 28 -0.03 -1.44 -14.02
N VAL A 29 0.50 -2.54 -13.49
CA VAL A 29 -0.25 -3.76 -13.19
C VAL A 29 -0.31 -3.95 -11.68
N THR A 30 -1.52 -3.99 -11.12
CA THR A 30 -1.74 -4.11 -9.67
C THR A 30 -2.32 -5.48 -9.30
N SER A 31 -2.46 -5.77 -8.00
CA SER A 31 -3.01 -7.01 -7.47
C SER A 31 -4.40 -7.37 -8.02
N ASN A 32 -5.18 -6.38 -8.42
CA ASN A 32 -6.52 -6.60 -8.99
C ASN A 32 -6.50 -7.45 -10.27
N VAL A 33 -5.35 -7.57 -10.93
CA VAL A 33 -5.19 -8.44 -12.11
C VAL A 33 -5.46 -9.91 -11.80
N GLU A 34 -5.29 -10.33 -10.55
CA GLU A 34 -5.48 -11.73 -10.13
C GLU A 34 -6.95 -12.16 -10.09
N VAL A 35 -7.88 -11.22 -10.06
CA VAL A 35 -9.32 -11.45 -10.15
C VAL A 35 -9.74 -11.71 -11.61
N LEU A 36 -8.86 -11.37 -12.55
CA LEU A 36 -9.08 -11.54 -13.98
C LEU A 36 -8.55 -12.90 -14.46
N ASP A 37 -9.00 -13.32 -15.64
CA ASP A 37 -8.37 -14.44 -16.34
C ASP A 37 -6.89 -14.10 -16.60
N CYS A 38 -6.00 -14.84 -15.93
CA CYS A 38 -4.56 -14.62 -16.01
C CYS A 38 -4.02 -14.64 -17.45
N ASP A 39 -4.57 -15.48 -18.30
CA ASP A 39 -4.08 -15.61 -19.69
C ASP A 39 -4.53 -14.41 -20.54
N VAL A 40 -5.71 -13.87 -20.30
CA VAL A 40 -6.17 -12.61 -20.91
C VAL A 40 -5.27 -11.45 -20.47
N ALA A 41 -5.01 -11.34 -19.17
CA ALA A 41 -4.14 -10.30 -18.62
C ALA A 41 -2.73 -10.35 -19.22
N LEU A 42 -2.14 -11.54 -19.31
CA LEU A 42 -0.81 -11.72 -19.91
C LEU A 42 -0.81 -11.40 -21.42
N GLY A 43 -1.87 -11.74 -22.14
CA GLY A 43 -2.03 -11.37 -23.54
C GLY A 43 -2.06 -9.86 -23.77
N VAL A 44 -2.73 -9.12 -22.87
CA VAL A 44 -2.71 -7.65 -22.88
C VAL A 44 -1.31 -7.11 -22.58
N ILE A 45 -0.65 -7.60 -21.53
CA ILE A 45 0.70 -7.19 -21.19
C ILE A 45 1.67 -7.41 -22.36
N GLU A 46 1.56 -8.57 -23.03
CA GLU A 46 2.38 -8.88 -24.20
C GLU A 46 2.16 -7.88 -25.36
N LYS A 47 0.90 -7.47 -25.62
CA LYS A 47 0.60 -6.44 -26.62
C LYS A 47 1.33 -5.12 -26.30
N TYR A 48 1.36 -4.70 -25.03
CA TYR A 48 2.07 -3.50 -24.62
C TYR A 48 3.58 -3.66 -24.68
N CYS A 49 4.12 -4.81 -24.29
CA CYS A 49 5.54 -5.12 -24.43
C CYS A 49 5.97 -5.04 -25.91
N LYS A 50 5.20 -5.56 -26.85
CA LYS A 50 5.49 -5.47 -28.30
C LYS A 50 5.54 -4.03 -28.83
N LYS A 51 4.97 -3.08 -28.09
CA LYS A 51 5.06 -1.63 -28.39
C LYS A 51 6.19 -0.92 -27.65
N GLY A 52 6.99 -1.64 -26.87
CA GLY A 52 8.09 -1.09 -26.11
C GLY A 52 7.67 -0.36 -24.83
N ILE A 53 6.43 -0.56 -24.36
CA ILE A 53 5.91 0.10 -23.16
C ILE A 53 6.44 -0.60 -21.91
N GLU A 54 7.01 0.19 -20.98
CA GLU A 54 7.56 -0.31 -19.72
C GLU A 54 6.44 -0.89 -18.83
N ILE A 55 6.70 -1.99 -18.12
CA ILE A 55 5.73 -2.65 -17.25
C ILE A 55 6.16 -2.48 -15.80
N TRP A 56 5.26 -1.97 -14.96
CA TRP A 56 5.45 -1.85 -13.52
C TRP A 56 4.48 -2.76 -12.78
N LEU A 57 4.99 -3.60 -11.88
CA LEU A 57 4.23 -4.57 -11.11
C LEU A 57 4.15 -4.18 -9.64
N MET A 58 2.94 -3.97 -9.13
CA MET A 58 2.66 -3.57 -7.76
C MET A 58 1.70 -4.56 -7.10
N GLY A 59 2.07 -5.10 -5.93
CA GLY A 59 1.20 -6.01 -5.15
C GLY A 59 0.87 -7.35 -5.82
N VAL A 60 1.48 -7.71 -6.93
CA VAL A 60 1.14 -8.88 -7.75
C VAL A 60 1.82 -10.15 -7.23
N GLN A 61 1.13 -11.30 -7.30
CA GLN A 61 1.67 -12.60 -6.84
C GLN A 61 2.94 -13.03 -7.56
N VAL A 62 3.79 -13.78 -6.86
CA VAL A 62 5.11 -14.22 -7.35
C VAL A 62 5.03 -15.05 -8.63
N THR A 63 4.02 -15.91 -8.76
CA THR A 63 3.81 -16.75 -9.94
C THR A 63 3.50 -15.92 -11.19
N PHE A 64 2.63 -14.93 -11.06
CA PHE A 64 2.30 -14.01 -12.15
C PHE A 64 3.48 -13.11 -12.51
N ARG A 65 4.21 -12.60 -11.50
CA ARG A 65 5.44 -11.79 -11.71
C ARG A 65 6.46 -12.51 -12.60
N LYS A 66 6.67 -13.83 -12.38
CA LYS A 66 7.62 -14.63 -13.20
C LYS A 66 7.20 -14.64 -14.66
N ARG A 67 5.93 -14.92 -14.94
CA ARG A 67 5.39 -14.95 -16.32
C ARG A 67 5.52 -13.58 -17.01
N VAL A 68 5.21 -12.50 -16.31
CA VAL A 68 5.35 -11.14 -16.85
C VAL A 68 6.81 -10.80 -17.13
N LYS A 69 7.73 -11.15 -16.22
CA LYS A 69 9.19 -10.96 -16.45
C LYS A 69 9.67 -11.67 -17.70
N GLU A 70 9.21 -12.89 -17.94
CA GLU A 70 9.55 -13.66 -19.14
C GLU A 70 9.07 -12.94 -20.40
N ILE A 71 7.81 -12.47 -20.42
CA ILE A 71 7.23 -11.71 -21.54
C ILE A 71 8.04 -10.42 -21.78
N CYS A 72 8.35 -9.66 -20.74
CA CYS A 72 9.13 -8.44 -20.85
C CYS A 72 10.53 -8.71 -21.42
N SER A 73 11.20 -9.76 -20.93
CA SER A 73 12.54 -10.17 -21.39
C SER A 73 12.53 -10.57 -22.87
N LEU A 74 11.52 -11.33 -23.31
CA LEU A 74 11.38 -11.73 -24.72
C LEU A 74 11.16 -10.54 -25.67
N ASN A 75 10.58 -9.45 -25.16
CA ASN A 75 10.32 -8.24 -25.95
C ASN A 75 11.32 -7.11 -25.70
N ASN A 76 12.40 -7.34 -24.93
CA ASN A 76 13.38 -6.34 -24.53
C ASN A 76 12.77 -5.10 -23.86
N VAL A 77 11.74 -5.30 -23.04
CA VAL A 77 11.04 -4.25 -22.30
C VAL A 77 11.46 -4.26 -20.84
N ARG A 78 11.63 -3.09 -20.26
CA ARG A 78 11.92 -2.94 -18.83
C ARG A 78 10.73 -3.36 -18.00
N CYS A 79 10.97 -4.19 -16.98
CA CYS A 79 9.97 -4.59 -15.99
C CYS A 79 10.46 -4.13 -14.62
N LYS A 80 9.74 -3.20 -13.99
CA LYS A 80 10.00 -2.77 -12.61
C LYS A 80 9.08 -3.49 -11.64
N MET A 81 9.65 -3.88 -10.51
CA MET A 81 8.92 -4.37 -9.35
C MET A 81 8.72 -3.25 -8.33
N GLN A 82 7.79 -3.47 -7.42
CA GLN A 82 7.57 -2.59 -6.28
C GLN A 82 8.87 -2.27 -5.53
N ASP A 83 9.70 -3.27 -5.32
CA ASP A 83 11.02 -3.13 -4.66
C ASP A 83 11.96 -2.18 -5.42
N ASP A 84 11.99 -2.28 -6.75
CA ASP A 84 12.85 -1.43 -7.59
C ASP A 84 12.45 0.05 -7.44
N ILE A 85 11.15 0.32 -7.30
CA ILE A 85 10.61 1.68 -7.11
C ILE A 85 11.01 2.22 -5.74
N GLN A 86 10.96 1.40 -4.69
CA GLN A 86 11.42 1.79 -3.36
C GLN A 86 12.88 2.22 -3.37
N PHE A 87 13.75 1.43 -4.00
CA PHE A 87 15.18 1.76 -4.08
C PHE A 87 15.45 3.04 -4.86
N GLU A 88 14.77 3.24 -5.98
CA GLU A 88 14.92 4.45 -6.79
C GLU A 88 14.48 5.71 -6.03
N ASN A 89 13.47 5.61 -5.18
CA ASN A 89 13.00 6.70 -4.33
C ASN A 89 13.88 6.91 -3.08
N GLY A 90 14.95 6.11 -2.89
CA GLY A 90 15.85 6.21 -1.74
C GLY A 90 15.18 5.87 -0.41
N MET A 91 14.13 5.05 -0.43
CA MET A 91 13.43 4.62 0.77
C MET A 91 14.27 3.62 1.60
N ILE A 92 13.96 3.47 2.87
CA ILE A 92 14.62 2.49 3.73
C ILE A 92 14.26 1.09 3.24
N ASP A 93 15.29 0.27 2.99
CA ASP A 93 15.08 -1.16 2.76
C ASP A 93 14.81 -1.87 4.09
N TYR A 94 13.54 -2.04 4.41
CA TYR A 94 13.12 -2.70 5.63
C TYR A 94 13.57 -4.15 5.73
N ARG A 95 13.84 -4.86 4.62
CA ARG A 95 14.28 -6.25 4.61
C ARG A 95 15.68 -6.43 5.19
N ASN A 96 16.51 -5.41 5.07
CA ASN A 96 17.89 -5.39 5.60
C ASN A 96 18.00 -4.63 6.91
N LEU A 97 16.89 -4.18 7.49
CA LEU A 97 16.90 -3.46 8.76
C LEU A 97 17.30 -4.39 9.90
N LYS A 98 18.41 -4.06 10.56
CA LYS A 98 18.78 -4.69 11.83
C LYS A 98 17.94 -4.07 12.94
N TYR A 99 17.15 -4.88 13.63
CA TYR A 99 16.32 -4.41 14.72
C TYR A 99 16.74 -4.98 16.08
N SER A 100 16.45 -4.23 17.11
CA SER A 100 16.66 -4.58 18.50
C SER A 100 15.32 -5.01 19.13
N LEU A 101 15.38 -5.96 20.07
CA LEU A 101 14.22 -6.32 20.91
C LEU A 101 13.97 -5.30 22.04
N VAL A 102 14.57 -4.12 21.95
CA VAL A 102 14.30 -2.99 22.84
C VAL A 102 13.53 -1.95 22.04
N GLN A 103 12.34 -1.60 22.52
CA GLN A 103 11.55 -0.54 21.90
C GLN A 103 12.24 0.82 22.04
N GLN A 104 12.24 1.56 20.95
CA GLN A 104 12.75 2.93 20.89
C GLN A 104 11.59 3.92 21.10
N ILE A 105 11.87 5.01 21.80
CA ILE A 105 10.91 6.12 21.92
C ILE A 105 10.90 6.88 20.59
N ILE A 106 9.72 7.00 19.97
CA ILE A 106 9.50 7.84 18.81
C ILE A 106 9.07 9.22 19.31
N GLU A 107 9.81 10.24 18.96
CA GLU A 107 9.58 11.62 19.42
C GLU A 107 8.75 12.42 18.41
N THR A 108 8.80 12.01 17.15
CA THR A 108 8.01 12.64 16.08
C THR A 108 6.52 12.34 16.28
N PRO A 109 5.64 13.35 16.24
CA PRO A 109 4.19 13.17 16.35
C PRO A 109 3.65 12.16 15.35
N ILE A 110 2.80 11.25 15.81
CA ILE A 110 2.20 10.19 15.00
C ILE A 110 0.69 10.37 14.92
N VAL A 111 0.17 10.42 13.69
CA VAL A 111 -1.26 10.38 13.39
C VAL A 111 -1.59 9.01 12.83
N SER A 112 -2.38 8.21 13.54
CA SER A 112 -2.84 6.92 13.04
C SER A 112 -4.21 7.05 12.36
N VAL A 113 -4.42 6.27 11.30
CA VAL A 113 -5.68 6.18 10.57
C VAL A 113 -6.11 4.72 10.53
N ALA A 114 -7.15 4.40 11.27
CA ALA A 114 -7.73 3.05 11.35
C ALA A 114 -9.18 3.05 10.85
N GLY A 115 -9.75 1.89 10.62
CA GLY A 115 -11.16 1.73 10.25
C GLY A 115 -11.84 0.65 11.07
N VAL A 116 -13.10 0.87 11.41
CA VAL A 116 -13.89 -0.14 12.12
C VAL A 116 -14.10 -1.38 11.26
N VAL A 117 -14.27 -1.19 9.95
CA VAL A 117 -14.47 -2.25 8.96
C VAL A 117 -13.46 -2.15 7.81
N PRO A 118 -13.24 -3.23 7.04
CA PRO A 118 -12.23 -3.25 5.95
C PRO A 118 -12.48 -2.17 4.88
N VAL A 119 -13.74 -1.94 4.53
CA VAL A 119 -14.17 -1.04 3.44
C VAL A 119 -14.24 0.44 3.83
N ALA A 120 -13.90 0.80 5.09
CA ALA A 120 -13.78 2.19 5.47
C ALA A 120 -12.69 2.86 4.61
N GLN A 121 -12.97 4.01 4.01
CA GLN A 121 -12.10 4.72 3.05
C GLN A 121 -10.83 5.29 3.72
N LYS A 122 -10.10 4.45 4.44
CA LYS A 122 -8.90 4.80 5.22
C LYS A 122 -7.82 5.44 4.36
N TYR A 123 -7.58 4.87 3.20
CA TYR A 123 -6.54 5.34 2.29
C TYR A 123 -6.81 6.76 1.80
N GLN A 124 -8.06 7.08 1.47
CA GLN A 124 -8.43 8.44 1.07
C GLN A 124 -8.21 9.46 2.21
N ILE A 125 -8.47 9.05 3.46
CA ILE A 125 -8.19 9.89 4.64
C ILE A 125 -6.69 10.12 4.77
N GLN A 126 -5.85 9.08 4.63
CA GLN A 126 -4.40 9.17 4.69
C GLN A 126 -3.86 10.15 3.63
N LEU A 127 -4.34 10.05 2.39
CA LEU A 127 -3.92 10.94 1.31
C LEU A 127 -4.34 12.40 1.55
N ASN A 128 -5.54 12.60 2.05
CA ASN A 128 -6.03 13.95 2.37
C ASN A 128 -5.18 14.58 3.49
N LEU A 129 -4.86 13.82 4.53
CA LEU A 129 -3.96 14.29 5.60
C LEU A 129 -2.58 14.63 5.05
N LEU A 130 -1.97 13.72 4.29
CA LEU A 130 -0.66 13.94 3.66
C LEU A 130 -0.64 15.24 2.85
N ASN A 131 -1.67 15.44 2.01
CA ASN A 131 -1.75 16.63 1.16
C ASN A 131 -1.96 17.91 1.96
N ASN A 132 -2.78 17.88 3.00
CA ASN A 132 -3.03 19.06 3.82
C ASN A 132 -1.80 19.45 4.64
N PHE A 133 -1.16 18.52 5.33
CA PHE A 133 0.08 18.80 6.05
C PHE A 133 1.19 19.32 5.12
N LYS A 134 1.34 18.75 3.91
CA LYS A 134 2.30 19.25 2.93
C LYS A 134 1.98 20.66 2.46
N LYS A 135 0.69 21.00 2.26
CA LYS A 135 0.28 22.39 1.91
C LYS A 135 0.61 23.38 3.03
N ASP A 136 0.50 22.94 4.28
CA ASP A 136 0.83 23.75 5.45
C ASP A 136 2.36 23.83 5.72
N GLY A 137 3.17 23.22 4.86
CA GLY A 137 4.62 23.30 4.90
C GLY A 137 5.32 22.27 5.77
N TYR A 138 4.59 21.29 6.32
CA TYR A 138 5.16 20.23 7.13
C TYR A 138 5.88 19.18 6.27
N LYS A 139 6.98 18.68 6.78
CA LYS A 139 7.66 17.50 6.26
C LYS A 139 6.97 16.24 6.77
N VAL A 140 6.25 15.56 5.90
CA VAL A 140 5.38 14.43 6.27
C VAL A 140 5.92 13.15 5.70
N VAL A 141 5.96 12.11 6.54
CA VAL A 141 6.12 10.73 6.10
C VAL A 141 4.78 10.01 6.22
N LEU A 142 4.36 9.36 5.15
CA LEU A 142 3.21 8.47 5.13
C LEU A 142 3.70 7.01 5.10
N ILE A 143 3.19 6.23 6.03
CA ILE A 143 3.28 4.76 6.01
C ILE A 143 1.85 4.28 5.78
N GLY A 144 1.55 3.93 4.55
CA GLY A 144 0.17 3.76 4.13
C GLY A 144 -0.23 2.31 3.88
N THR A 145 -1.51 2.14 3.62
CA THR A 145 -2.15 0.84 3.37
C THR A 145 -2.38 0.56 1.88
N GLY A 146 -2.13 1.55 1.02
CA GLY A 146 -2.35 1.42 -0.42
C GLY A 146 -1.16 0.74 -1.12
N GLU A 147 -1.45 -0.08 -2.11
CA GLU A 147 -0.44 -0.77 -2.93
C GLU A 147 0.43 0.19 -3.78
N LEU A 148 -0.04 1.42 -3.96
CA LEU A 148 0.64 2.43 -4.78
C LEU A 148 1.42 3.46 -3.94
N ASN A 149 1.61 3.20 -2.66
CA ASN A 149 2.28 4.14 -1.75
C ASN A 149 3.68 4.50 -2.21
N GLU A 150 4.45 3.52 -2.66
CA GLU A 150 5.83 3.71 -3.10
C GLU A 150 5.93 4.64 -4.31
N LEU A 151 4.94 4.60 -5.21
CA LEU A 151 4.89 5.53 -6.36
C LEU A 151 4.73 6.99 -5.94
N MET A 152 4.17 7.22 -4.75
CA MET A 152 3.98 8.55 -4.19
C MET A 152 5.07 8.95 -3.19
N GLY A 153 6.13 8.14 -3.08
CA GLY A 153 7.19 8.36 -2.11
C GLY A 153 6.75 8.11 -0.66
N ALA A 154 5.73 7.28 -0.47
CA ALA A 154 5.27 6.83 0.84
C ALA A 154 5.70 5.38 1.08
N TYR A 155 5.88 4.99 2.34
CA TYR A 155 6.18 3.61 2.70
C TYR A 155 4.92 2.76 2.67
N SER A 156 5.06 1.49 2.26
CA SER A 156 4.01 0.48 2.40
C SER A 156 4.22 -0.35 3.66
N LEU A 157 3.13 -0.62 4.36
CA LEU A 157 3.15 -1.52 5.52
C LEU A 157 3.23 -2.99 5.14
N GLY A 158 2.80 -3.33 3.92
CA GLY A 158 2.39 -4.68 3.55
C GLY A 158 3.42 -5.76 3.87
N ASP A 159 4.65 -5.58 3.43
CA ASP A 159 5.63 -6.66 3.53
C ASP A 159 6.23 -6.82 4.94
N VAL A 160 6.22 -5.76 5.75
CA VAL A 160 6.78 -5.80 7.12
C VAL A 160 5.84 -6.51 8.09
N LEU A 161 4.54 -6.18 8.01
CA LEU A 161 3.53 -6.73 8.91
C LEU A 161 3.08 -8.14 8.51
N PHE A 162 3.11 -8.42 7.20
CA PHE A 162 2.65 -9.71 6.68
C PHE A 162 3.75 -10.76 6.59
N CYS A 163 4.95 -10.48 7.12
CA CYS A 163 6.00 -11.49 7.25
C CYS A 163 5.57 -12.56 8.25
N ARG A 164 4.91 -13.62 7.75
CA ARG A 164 4.40 -14.72 8.56
C ARG A 164 5.48 -15.54 9.23
N ASP A 165 6.71 -15.39 8.79
CA ASP A 165 7.87 -16.12 9.32
C ASP A 165 8.42 -15.51 10.61
N LEU A 166 7.96 -14.29 10.98
CA LEU A 166 8.36 -13.64 12.22
C LEU A 166 7.27 -13.78 13.30
N PRO A 167 7.63 -14.19 14.54
CA PRO A 167 6.74 -14.11 15.68
C PRO A 167 6.24 -12.67 15.93
N GLU A 168 5.05 -12.52 16.51
CA GLU A 168 4.38 -11.22 16.75
C GLU A 168 5.28 -10.23 17.48
N VAL A 169 5.94 -10.67 18.53
CA VAL A 169 6.87 -9.82 19.32
C VAL A 169 7.98 -9.26 18.45
N HIS A 170 8.50 -10.06 17.53
CA HIS A 170 9.56 -9.63 16.62
C HIS A 170 9.02 -8.63 15.58
N ARG A 171 7.80 -8.80 15.07
CA ARG A 171 7.17 -7.83 14.16
C ARG A 171 6.94 -6.48 14.84
N ILE A 172 6.48 -6.49 16.09
CA ILE A 172 6.29 -5.28 16.90
C ILE A 172 7.62 -4.51 17.04
N HIS A 173 8.67 -5.19 17.49
CA HIS A 173 9.98 -4.56 17.64
C HIS A 173 10.58 -4.10 16.31
N TYR A 174 10.42 -4.91 15.30
CA TYR A 174 10.87 -4.58 13.94
C TYR A 174 10.22 -3.29 13.45
N PHE A 175 8.90 -3.19 13.58
CA PHE A 175 8.17 -2.00 13.14
C PHE A 175 8.54 -0.75 13.97
N ASN A 176 8.69 -0.89 15.28
CA ASN A 176 9.17 0.20 16.13
C ASN A 176 10.57 0.70 15.69
N ASN A 177 11.49 -0.22 15.44
CA ASN A 177 12.84 0.16 14.98
C ASN A 177 12.82 0.79 13.58
N PHE A 178 11.90 0.33 12.70
CA PHE A 178 11.68 0.93 11.40
C PHE A 178 11.19 2.38 11.49
N LEU A 179 10.24 2.66 12.39
CA LEU A 179 9.79 4.03 12.67
C LEU A 179 10.93 4.91 13.18
N LYS A 180 11.74 4.36 14.09
CA LYS A 180 12.90 5.11 14.64
C LYS A 180 13.95 5.41 13.57
N GLU A 181 14.15 4.52 12.61
CA GLU A 181 15.06 4.76 11.50
C GLU A 181 14.53 5.83 10.55
N ILE A 182 13.22 5.82 10.25
CA ILE A 182 12.56 6.90 9.49
C ILE A 182 12.75 8.25 10.22
N GLU A 183 12.47 8.29 11.50
CA GLU A 183 12.62 9.50 12.30
C GLU A 183 14.04 10.08 12.23
N LYS A 184 15.07 9.22 12.40
CA LYS A 184 16.48 9.64 12.36
C LYS A 184 16.90 10.13 10.98
N ARG A 185 16.53 9.40 9.94
CA ARG A 185 16.96 9.67 8.58
C ARG A 185 16.20 10.82 7.94
N ASP A 186 14.89 10.73 8.00
CA ASP A 186 14.02 11.65 7.27
C ASP A 186 13.67 12.89 8.07
N LYS A 187 13.76 12.81 9.41
CA LYS A 187 13.44 13.92 10.34
C LYS A 187 12.11 14.58 9.97
N PRO A 188 11.01 13.81 9.94
CA PRO A 188 9.71 14.36 9.61
C PRO A 188 9.14 15.19 10.77
N ASP A 189 8.29 16.17 10.45
CA ASP A 189 7.52 16.92 11.44
C ASP A 189 6.33 16.11 11.94
N VAL A 190 5.81 15.19 11.09
CA VAL A 190 4.72 14.28 11.43
C VAL A 190 4.82 12.98 10.62
N ILE A 191 4.45 11.87 11.27
CA ILE A 191 4.32 10.56 10.65
C ILE A 191 2.83 10.18 10.60
N ILE A 192 2.33 9.86 9.42
CA ILE A 192 0.97 9.33 9.25
C ILE A 192 1.08 7.82 9.07
N ILE A 193 0.35 7.04 9.88
CA ILE A 193 0.35 5.57 9.80
C ILE A 193 -1.07 5.09 9.50
N GLY A 194 -1.25 4.46 8.34
CA GLY A 194 -2.48 3.77 7.99
C GLY A 194 -2.49 2.36 8.58
N ILE A 195 -3.60 1.96 9.18
CA ILE A 195 -3.81 0.60 9.70
C ILE A 195 -4.78 -0.11 8.76
N ASP A 196 -4.29 -1.14 8.08
CA ASP A 196 -5.04 -1.80 6.99
C ASP A 196 -6.22 -2.60 7.52
N ASP A 197 -5.99 -3.44 8.49
CA ASP A 197 -7.00 -4.32 9.04
C ASP A 197 -8.12 -3.57 9.78
N PRO A 198 -9.33 -4.16 9.80
CA PRO A 198 -10.43 -3.62 10.59
C PRO A 198 -10.16 -3.75 12.08
N LEU A 199 -10.58 -2.76 12.87
CA LEU A 199 -10.51 -2.81 14.33
C LEU A 199 -11.50 -3.81 14.93
N LEU A 200 -12.61 -4.07 14.22
CA LEU A 200 -13.67 -4.98 14.65
C LEU A 200 -13.93 -6.03 13.57
N SER A 201 -14.51 -7.14 13.98
CA SER A 201 -15.02 -8.13 13.05
C SER A 201 -16.17 -7.55 12.22
N LEU A 202 -16.21 -7.88 10.92
CA LEU A 202 -17.32 -7.46 10.05
C LEU A 202 -18.65 -8.08 10.52
N SER A 203 -18.62 -9.34 10.92
CA SER A 203 -19.76 -10.05 11.51
C SER A 203 -19.28 -11.31 12.22
N SER A 204 -20.15 -11.97 12.97
CA SER A 204 -19.86 -13.27 13.60
C SER A 204 -19.51 -14.37 12.60
N ARG A 205 -19.94 -14.25 11.33
CA ARG A 205 -19.63 -15.20 10.25
C ARG A 205 -18.38 -14.83 9.44
N HIS A 206 -18.00 -13.56 9.44
CA HIS A 206 -16.85 -13.03 8.73
C HIS A 206 -16.00 -12.20 9.69
N PRO A 207 -15.24 -12.88 10.56
CA PRO A 207 -14.53 -12.18 11.64
C PRO A 207 -13.31 -11.40 11.19
N PHE A 208 -12.67 -11.75 10.06
CA PHE A 208 -11.35 -11.25 9.66
C PHE A 208 -10.30 -11.42 10.77
N ASN A 209 -9.33 -10.54 10.84
CA ASN A 209 -8.22 -10.64 11.81
C ASN A 209 -8.54 -10.02 13.18
N TYR A 210 -9.75 -9.55 13.44
CA TYR A 210 -10.18 -8.97 14.73
C TYR A 210 -9.27 -7.88 15.29
N GLY A 211 -8.65 -7.07 14.43
CA GLY A 211 -7.76 -6.01 14.86
C GLY A 211 -6.39 -6.51 15.38
N ILE A 212 -5.97 -7.71 15.05
CA ILE A 212 -4.66 -8.26 15.45
C ILE A 212 -3.54 -7.35 14.96
N TYR A 213 -3.54 -6.96 13.69
CA TYR A 213 -2.52 -6.07 13.15
C TYR A 213 -2.58 -4.67 13.77
N ALA A 214 -3.77 -4.15 14.06
CA ALA A 214 -3.89 -2.90 14.79
C ALA A 214 -3.28 -3.00 16.19
N THR A 215 -3.49 -4.14 16.88
CA THR A 215 -2.89 -4.40 18.20
C THR A 215 -1.37 -4.48 18.12
N GLU A 216 -0.82 -5.18 17.13
CA GLU A 216 0.63 -5.26 16.91
C GLU A 216 1.23 -3.87 16.61
N LEU A 217 0.58 -3.08 15.75
CA LEU A 217 1.04 -1.74 15.43
C LEU A 217 1.00 -0.81 16.63
N TYR A 218 -0.13 -0.73 17.34
CA TYR A 218 -0.24 0.09 18.55
C TYR A 218 0.65 -0.39 19.69
N SER A 219 1.11 -1.64 19.65
CA SER A 219 2.16 -2.11 20.57
C SER A 219 3.55 -1.62 20.17
N ALA A 220 3.76 -1.28 18.89
CA ALA A 220 5.04 -0.78 18.39
C ALA A 220 5.20 0.74 18.57
N PHE A 221 4.11 1.49 18.61
CA PHE A 221 4.11 2.95 18.81
C PHE A 221 2.86 3.42 19.52
N SER A 222 2.96 4.58 20.16
CA SER A 222 1.80 5.28 20.73
C SER A 222 1.44 6.45 19.82
N PRO A 223 0.26 6.50 19.20
CA PRO A 223 -0.12 7.65 18.40
C PRO A 223 -0.50 8.85 19.28
N ASP A 224 -0.18 10.05 18.82
CA ASP A 224 -0.64 11.30 19.44
C ASP A 224 -2.10 11.58 19.06
N ILE A 225 -2.49 11.19 17.84
CA ILE A 225 -3.86 11.31 17.34
C ILE A 225 -4.26 10.02 16.63
N SER A 226 -5.44 9.51 16.94
CA SER A 226 -6.05 8.38 16.21
C SER A 226 -7.32 8.83 15.51
N ILE A 227 -7.37 8.62 14.19
CA ILE A 227 -8.55 8.85 13.36
C ILE A 227 -9.18 7.50 13.07
N ILE A 228 -10.43 7.31 13.48
CA ILE A 228 -11.17 6.08 13.26
C ILE A 228 -12.23 6.31 12.19
N ALA A 229 -12.06 5.69 11.04
CA ALA A 229 -13.02 5.74 9.96
C ALA A 229 -14.20 4.80 10.26
N LEU A 230 -15.39 5.37 10.25
CA LEU A 230 -16.65 4.64 10.41
C LEU A 230 -17.35 4.51 9.06
N MET A 231 -18.09 3.42 8.89
CA MET A 231 -18.99 3.28 7.75
C MET A 231 -20.36 3.88 8.13
N ASN A 232 -20.89 4.73 7.27
CA ASN A 232 -22.27 5.21 7.42
C ASN A 232 -23.21 4.11 6.91
N GLY A 233 -23.79 3.34 7.80
CA GLY A 233 -24.72 2.25 7.49
C GLY A 233 -25.48 1.80 8.74
N ASN A 234 -26.65 1.24 8.53
CA ASN A 234 -27.39 0.55 9.59
C ASN A 234 -26.66 -0.79 9.85
N TYR A 235 -26.04 -0.93 11.00
CA TYR A 235 -25.45 -2.18 11.51
C TYR A 235 -26.51 -3.03 12.20
#